data_ae78e6941ab8925016ed8a58d5534cb5
#
_entry.id   ae78e6941ab8925016ed8a58d5534cb5
#
_cell.length_a   1.000
_cell.length_b   1.000
_cell.length_c   1.000
_cell.angle_alpha   90.00
_cell.angle_beta   90.00
_cell.angle_gamma   90.00
#
_symmetry.space_group_name_H-M   'P 1'
#
loop_
_entity.id
_entity.type
_entity.pdbx_description
1 polymer ?
#
loop_
_entity_poly.entity_id
_entity_poly.type
_entity_poly.pdbx_seq_one_letter_code
_entity_poly.pdbx_strand_id
1 'polypeptide(L)'
;MSFIADRVVMDGLTFDDVLLIPAYSEVLPRNVDLTTKFSRNITLNIPMVSAAMDTVTEAKLAIAIAREGGIGVIHKNMTIAEQAKQVQTVKRAENGMIYDPVTITKGKRVADALAMMAEYKIGGIPVVDEGGYLVGIVTNRDLRFEKDMNRSIDEVMTKENLVVTGQSTDMEAAAQILQEHKIEKLPVVDSHNKLIGLITYKDITKAKDKPKACKDSKGRLRVAAGVGVTFNTFERVAALVDAGVDALVIDTAHGHSKGVVDVLKQIKAQYPHIDCVVGNIATGEAAKYLVEAGADAVKVGIGPGSICTTRVIAGVGVPQLSAIYDVAKALEGTGVPLIADGGLRYSGDIVKAIAAGGSSVMMGSLLAGVEESPGDTIIFNGRKFKSYRGMGSLEAMQKGSKDRYFQDVEDDVKKLVPEGIAARVPFKGSLYEVIYQMVGGFRAGMGYCGAHNIEELHKARFTRITNAGVQESHPHDVAITQEAPNYSRGE
;
A
#
# COMPACT_ATOMS: atom_id res chain seq x y z
N MET A 1 -24.93 -6.12 41.89
CA MET A 1 -25.03 -6.28 40.40
C MET A 1 -24.14 -7.44 39.98
N SER A 2 -24.43 -8.19 38.90
CA SER A 2 -23.60 -9.30 38.46
C SER A 2 -22.41 -8.80 37.66
N PHE A 3 -21.26 -9.48 37.72
CA PHE A 3 -20.07 -9.16 36.90
C PHE A 3 -20.42 -8.97 35.41
N ILE A 4 -21.32 -9.79 34.84
CA ILE A 4 -21.77 -9.70 33.46
C ILE A 4 -22.46 -8.36 33.21
N ALA A 5 -23.38 -7.94 34.10
CA ALA A 5 -24.11 -6.69 33.90
C ALA A 5 -23.23 -5.43 34.01
N ASP A 6 -22.16 -5.52 34.81
CA ASP A 6 -21.34 -4.36 35.14
C ASP A 6 -20.12 -4.22 34.21
N ARG A 7 -19.57 -5.34 33.70
CA ARG A 7 -18.25 -5.34 33.07
C ARG A 7 -18.19 -5.99 31.69
N VAL A 8 -19.24 -6.69 31.26
CA VAL A 8 -19.36 -7.19 29.88
C VAL A 8 -20.15 -6.17 29.06
N VAL A 9 -19.45 -5.32 28.32
CA VAL A 9 -20.03 -4.11 27.69
C VAL A 9 -20.49 -4.33 26.24
N MET A 10 -20.09 -5.43 25.61
CA MET A 10 -20.50 -5.75 24.22
C MET A 10 -20.45 -7.24 23.92
N ASP A 11 -21.23 -7.65 22.92
CA ASP A 11 -21.07 -8.95 22.25
C ASP A 11 -19.95 -8.86 21.23
N GLY A 12 -18.93 -9.73 21.35
CA GLY A 12 -17.81 -9.76 20.44
C GLY A 12 -18.10 -10.64 19.21
N LEU A 13 -18.32 -10.04 18.05
CA LEU A 13 -18.58 -10.73 16.77
C LEU A 13 -17.37 -10.69 15.85
N THR A 14 -17.02 -11.83 15.24
CA THR A 14 -16.06 -11.98 14.16
C THR A 14 -16.78 -12.03 12.80
N PHE A 15 -16.03 -12.12 11.71
CA PHE A 15 -16.63 -12.30 10.38
C PHE A 15 -17.38 -13.62 10.22
N ASP A 16 -17.02 -14.67 10.99
CA ASP A 16 -17.69 -15.97 10.95
C ASP A 16 -19.02 -15.98 11.70
N ASP A 17 -19.25 -15.03 12.61
CA ASP A 17 -20.48 -15.00 13.40
C ASP A 17 -21.67 -14.43 12.63
N VAL A 18 -21.45 -13.90 11.43
CA VAL A 18 -22.50 -13.19 10.67
C VAL A 18 -22.43 -13.49 9.17
N LEU A 19 -23.59 -13.33 8.50
CA LEU A 19 -23.70 -13.18 7.05
C LEU A 19 -24.44 -11.88 6.73
N LEU A 20 -24.17 -11.30 5.55
CA LEU A 20 -24.96 -10.20 5.02
C LEU A 20 -26.28 -10.73 4.47
N ILE A 21 -27.36 -10.00 4.74
CA ILE A 21 -28.69 -10.35 4.24
C ILE A 21 -28.80 -9.81 2.81
N PRO A 22 -29.13 -10.66 1.81
CA PRO A 22 -29.39 -10.20 0.46
C PRO A 22 -30.53 -9.17 0.43
N ALA A 23 -30.42 -8.18 -0.44
CA ALA A 23 -31.42 -7.15 -0.63
C ALA A 23 -31.85 -7.06 -2.10
N TYR A 24 -32.95 -6.36 -2.36
CA TYR A 24 -33.33 -6.04 -3.73
C TYR A 24 -32.18 -5.28 -4.42
N SER A 25 -31.87 -5.69 -5.64
CA SER A 25 -30.73 -5.17 -6.38
C SER A 25 -31.07 -4.88 -7.83
N GLU A 26 -30.76 -3.67 -8.26
CA GLU A 26 -30.74 -3.25 -9.67
C GLU A 26 -29.32 -3.09 -10.18
N VAL A 27 -28.31 -3.49 -9.37
CA VAL A 27 -26.90 -3.29 -9.63
C VAL A 27 -26.23 -4.56 -10.14
N LEU A 28 -25.59 -4.47 -11.28
CA LEU A 28 -24.72 -5.55 -11.75
C LEU A 28 -23.33 -5.41 -11.11
N PRO A 29 -22.69 -6.51 -10.66
CA PRO A 29 -21.38 -6.47 -10.00
C PRO A 29 -20.31 -5.68 -10.79
N ARG A 30 -20.36 -5.72 -12.13
CA ARG A 30 -19.40 -4.98 -12.98
C ARG A 30 -19.57 -3.45 -12.94
N ASN A 31 -20.74 -2.95 -12.51
CA ASN A 31 -21.11 -1.53 -12.54
C ASN A 31 -20.95 -0.83 -11.18
N VAL A 32 -20.61 -1.57 -10.10
CA VAL A 32 -20.42 -0.97 -8.79
C VAL A 32 -19.16 -0.09 -8.74
N ASP A 33 -19.27 1.03 -8.03
CA ASP A 33 -18.14 1.91 -7.74
C ASP A 33 -17.43 1.45 -6.45
N LEU A 34 -16.12 1.19 -6.56
CA LEU A 34 -15.27 0.75 -5.45
C LEU A 34 -14.45 1.89 -4.85
N THR A 35 -14.63 3.11 -5.35
CA THR A 35 -13.90 4.29 -4.89
C THR A 35 -14.17 4.52 -3.41
N THR A 36 -13.11 4.73 -2.64
CA THR A 36 -13.16 4.89 -1.19
C THR A 36 -12.02 5.76 -0.67
N LYS A 37 -11.95 5.92 0.65
CA LYS A 37 -10.91 6.69 1.33
C LYS A 37 -9.89 5.79 2.04
N PHE A 38 -8.61 6.13 1.90
CA PHE A 38 -7.53 5.64 2.75
C PHE A 38 -7.33 6.56 3.96
N SER A 39 -7.37 7.86 3.71
CA SER A 39 -7.29 8.92 4.70
C SER A 39 -8.13 10.12 4.23
N ARG A 40 -8.22 11.19 5.00
CA ARG A 40 -9.03 12.37 4.63
C ARG A 40 -8.80 12.83 3.19
N ASN A 41 -7.53 12.90 2.78
CA ASN A 41 -7.13 13.49 1.49
C ASN A 41 -6.72 12.46 0.44
N ILE A 42 -6.63 11.16 0.79
CA ILE A 42 -6.22 10.10 -0.13
C ILE A 42 -7.41 9.21 -0.48
N THR A 43 -7.76 9.21 -1.75
CA THR A 43 -8.78 8.34 -2.34
C THR A 43 -8.13 7.12 -2.97
N LEU A 44 -8.75 5.95 -2.81
CA LEU A 44 -8.41 4.69 -3.45
C LEU A 44 -9.47 4.33 -4.50
N ASN A 45 -9.08 3.60 -5.53
CA ASN A 45 -10.00 3.07 -6.55
C ASN A 45 -10.48 1.65 -6.26
N ILE A 46 -9.86 0.98 -5.29
CA ILE A 46 -10.33 -0.26 -4.64
C ILE A 46 -10.05 -0.17 -3.13
N PRO A 47 -10.88 -0.74 -2.25
CA PRO A 47 -10.74 -0.60 -0.80
C PRO A 47 -9.66 -1.51 -0.20
N MET A 48 -8.49 -1.63 -0.84
CA MET A 48 -7.46 -2.60 -0.48
C MET A 48 -6.12 -1.94 -0.18
N VAL A 49 -5.57 -2.27 1.00
CA VAL A 49 -4.30 -1.76 1.51
C VAL A 49 -3.39 -2.94 1.87
N SER A 50 -2.10 -2.90 1.52
CA SER A 50 -1.16 -3.92 1.96
C SER A 50 -0.49 -3.55 3.27
N ALA A 51 -0.33 -4.54 4.17
CA ALA A 51 0.12 -4.35 5.53
C ALA A 51 1.61 -3.98 5.64
N ALA A 52 1.94 -3.13 6.61
CA ALA A 52 3.30 -2.69 6.94
C ALA A 52 4.10 -3.79 7.65
N MET A 53 4.32 -4.91 6.98
CA MET A 53 5.01 -6.08 7.52
C MET A 53 6.20 -6.47 6.64
N ASP A 54 7.30 -6.89 7.27
CA ASP A 54 8.57 -7.16 6.59
C ASP A 54 8.60 -8.41 5.70
N THR A 55 7.50 -9.15 5.68
CA THR A 55 7.24 -10.26 4.74
C THR A 55 6.07 -9.99 3.81
N VAL A 56 5.54 -8.75 3.78
CA VAL A 56 4.38 -8.37 2.95
C VAL A 56 4.70 -7.20 2.02
N THR A 57 5.07 -6.03 2.55
CA THR A 57 5.11 -4.80 1.73
C THR A 57 6.48 -4.13 1.69
N GLU A 58 7.13 -4.27 0.56
CA GLU A 58 8.22 -3.43 0.09
C GLU A 58 7.83 -2.78 -1.26
N ALA A 59 8.75 -2.07 -1.91
CA ALA A 59 8.47 -1.31 -3.13
C ALA A 59 7.80 -2.15 -4.23
N LYS A 60 8.23 -3.41 -4.45
CA LYS A 60 7.67 -4.28 -5.50
C LYS A 60 6.16 -4.48 -5.31
N LEU A 61 5.73 -4.84 -4.09
CA LEU A 61 4.32 -5.04 -3.78
C LEU A 61 3.56 -3.72 -3.71
N ALA A 62 4.16 -2.66 -3.15
CA ALA A 62 3.53 -1.34 -3.09
C ALA A 62 3.23 -0.78 -4.49
N ILE A 63 4.13 -0.96 -5.46
CA ILE A 63 3.91 -0.63 -6.86
C ILE A 63 2.75 -1.46 -7.44
N ALA A 64 2.77 -2.77 -7.23
CA ALA A 64 1.77 -3.66 -7.79
C ALA A 64 0.36 -3.33 -7.28
N ILE A 65 0.17 -3.13 -5.96
CA ILE A 65 -1.15 -2.80 -5.39
C ILE A 65 -1.63 -1.39 -5.79
N ALA A 66 -0.72 -0.42 -5.90
CA ALA A 66 -1.08 0.92 -6.36
C ALA A 66 -1.54 0.92 -7.83
N ARG A 67 -0.97 0.07 -8.68
CA ARG A 67 -1.41 -0.16 -10.07
C ARG A 67 -2.83 -0.70 -10.15
N GLU A 68 -3.22 -1.53 -9.21
CA GLU A 68 -4.59 -2.07 -9.14
C GLU A 68 -5.58 -1.10 -8.50
N GLY A 69 -5.13 0.05 -7.97
CA GLY A 69 -5.97 1.10 -7.41
C GLY A 69 -6.03 1.14 -5.89
N GLY A 70 -5.28 0.27 -5.20
CA GLY A 70 -5.07 0.29 -3.76
C GLY A 70 -3.85 1.11 -3.34
N ILE A 71 -3.33 0.88 -2.14
CA ILE A 71 -2.11 1.51 -1.63
C ILE A 71 -1.28 0.54 -0.80
N GLY A 72 0.05 0.60 -0.92
CA GLY A 72 0.97 -0.15 -0.10
C GLY A 72 1.52 0.68 1.06
N VAL A 73 1.69 0.04 2.23
CA VAL A 73 2.36 0.64 3.38
C VAL A 73 3.72 -0.02 3.56
N ILE A 74 4.80 0.70 3.24
CA ILE A 74 6.18 0.22 3.40
C ILE A 74 6.48 0.05 4.89
N HIS A 75 6.94 -1.14 5.29
CA HIS A 75 7.28 -1.42 6.68
C HIS A 75 8.52 -0.65 7.16
N LYS A 76 8.62 -0.45 8.48
CA LYS A 76 9.75 0.26 9.12
C LYS A 76 10.90 -0.65 9.61
N ASN A 77 10.77 -1.97 9.44
CA ASN A 77 11.75 -2.95 9.93
C ASN A 77 13.01 -3.01 9.04
N MET A 78 13.57 -1.85 8.79
CA MET A 78 14.77 -1.57 7.99
C MET A 78 15.32 -0.20 8.39
N THR A 79 16.52 0.12 7.91
CA THR A 79 17.13 1.44 8.16
C THR A 79 16.29 2.57 7.57
N ILE A 80 16.47 3.79 8.08
CA ILE A 80 15.79 4.99 7.58
C ILE A 80 16.07 5.21 6.09
N ALA A 81 17.34 5.07 5.70
CA ALA A 81 17.77 5.25 4.31
C ALA A 81 17.16 4.20 3.36
N GLU A 82 17.08 2.94 3.79
CA GLU A 82 16.44 1.86 3.02
C GLU A 82 14.96 2.13 2.84
N GLN A 83 14.23 2.51 3.89
CA GLN A 83 12.79 2.79 3.79
C GLN A 83 12.51 3.99 2.89
N ALA A 84 13.28 5.07 2.99
CA ALA A 84 13.20 6.22 2.10
C ALA A 84 13.46 5.83 0.64
N LYS A 85 14.47 4.97 0.38
CA LYS A 85 14.76 4.42 -0.95
C LYS A 85 13.60 3.58 -1.50
N GLN A 86 12.91 2.78 -0.67
CA GLN A 86 11.71 2.03 -1.06
C GLN A 86 10.61 2.99 -1.52
N VAL A 87 10.33 4.05 -0.74
CA VAL A 87 9.35 5.08 -1.11
C VAL A 87 9.72 5.75 -2.43
N GLN A 88 10.97 6.19 -2.60
CA GLN A 88 11.45 6.78 -3.86
C GLN A 88 11.29 5.84 -5.05
N THR A 89 11.53 4.53 -4.84
CA THR A 89 11.34 3.51 -5.88
C THR A 89 9.89 3.45 -6.34
N VAL A 90 8.93 3.51 -5.42
CA VAL A 90 7.49 3.55 -5.78
C VAL A 90 7.15 4.85 -6.52
N LYS A 91 7.61 5.99 -6.01
CA LYS A 91 7.35 7.31 -6.63
C LYS A 91 7.94 7.45 -8.03
N ARG A 92 9.00 6.69 -8.35
CA ARG A 92 9.64 6.66 -9.68
C ARG A 92 9.08 5.58 -10.62
N ALA A 93 8.30 4.62 -10.12
CA ALA A 93 7.87 3.46 -10.90
C ALA A 93 6.90 3.80 -12.04
N GLU A 94 6.04 4.78 -11.84
CA GLU A 94 5.14 5.34 -12.85
C GLU A 94 5.02 6.84 -12.66
N ASN A 95 5.53 7.55 -13.62
CA ASN A 95 5.36 9.00 -13.73
C ASN A 95 4.72 9.27 -15.09
N GLY A 96 3.68 10.07 -15.14
CA GLY A 96 3.24 10.63 -16.40
C GLY A 96 4.36 11.48 -17.03
N MET A 97 5.05 12.25 -16.18
CA MET A 97 6.29 12.96 -16.50
C MET A 97 7.29 12.66 -15.37
N ILE A 98 8.50 12.26 -15.71
CA ILE A 98 9.60 12.11 -14.76
C ILE A 98 10.05 13.52 -14.38
N TYR A 99 9.68 14.00 -13.20
CA TYR A 99 10.21 15.22 -12.62
C TYR A 99 11.64 14.95 -12.13
N ASP A 100 12.58 15.85 -12.38
CA ASP A 100 13.99 15.67 -12.04
C ASP A 100 14.60 14.38 -12.67
N PRO A 101 14.62 14.28 -14.00
CA PRO A 101 15.19 13.13 -14.69
C PRO A 101 16.70 13.02 -14.45
N VAL A 102 17.23 11.80 -14.53
CA VAL A 102 18.68 11.60 -14.56
C VAL A 102 19.25 12.33 -15.75
N THR A 103 20.19 13.24 -15.52
CA THR A 103 20.83 14.06 -16.54
C THR A 103 22.35 13.80 -16.59
N ILE A 104 22.96 14.10 -17.70
CA ILE A 104 24.41 14.10 -17.86
C ILE A 104 24.86 15.48 -18.37
N THR A 105 25.98 15.99 -17.83
CA THR A 105 26.49 17.28 -18.26
C THR A 105 27.26 17.14 -19.56
N LYS A 106 27.13 18.14 -20.45
CA LYS A 106 27.94 18.20 -21.69
C LYS A 106 29.44 18.02 -21.41
N GLY A 107 30.17 17.53 -22.38
CA GLY A 107 31.62 17.28 -22.26
C GLY A 107 31.98 15.95 -21.57
N LYS A 108 31.01 15.20 -21.03
CA LYS A 108 31.24 13.83 -20.53
C LYS A 108 31.45 12.85 -21.67
N ARG A 109 31.97 11.64 -21.34
CA ARG A 109 32.27 10.62 -22.34
C ARG A 109 31.14 9.64 -22.54
N VAL A 110 31.16 8.94 -23.67
CA VAL A 110 30.25 7.83 -23.99
C VAL A 110 30.25 6.79 -22.87
N ALA A 111 31.42 6.43 -22.32
CA ALA A 111 31.52 5.50 -21.20
C ALA A 111 30.73 5.96 -19.96
N ASP A 112 30.74 7.25 -19.67
CA ASP A 112 30.02 7.81 -18.51
C ASP A 112 28.49 7.70 -18.71
N ALA A 113 28.01 7.99 -19.94
CA ALA A 113 26.61 7.84 -20.29
C ALA A 113 26.13 6.38 -20.20
N LEU A 114 26.91 5.44 -20.72
CA LEU A 114 26.59 4.01 -20.66
C LEU A 114 26.57 3.48 -19.21
N ALA A 115 27.51 3.91 -18.38
CA ALA A 115 27.56 3.56 -16.94
C ALA A 115 26.29 4.04 -16.23
N MET A 116 25.89 5.30 -16.44
CA MET A 116 24.66 5.86 -15.89
C MET A 116 23.42 5.12 -16.40
N MET A 117 23.35 4.81 -17.71
CA MET A 117 22.22 4.06 -18.28
C MET A 117 22.10 2.66 -17.65
N ALA A 118 23.21 1.98 -17.38
CA ALA A 118 23.23 0.67 -16.74
C ALA A 118 22.84 0.76 -15.25
N GLU A 119 23.39 1.72 -14.51
CA GLU A 119 23.10 1.95 -13.10
C GLU A 119 21.61 2.25 -12.86
N TYR A 120 21.06 3.19 -13.62
CA TYR A 120 19.67 3.63 -13.48
C TYR A 120 18.67 2.80 -14.31
N LYS A 121 19.15 1.82 -15.09
CA LYS A 121 18.34 0.96 -15.99
C LYS A 121 17.45 1.77 -16.95
N ILE A 122 18.03 2.82 -17.55
CA ILE A 122 17.36 3.74 -18.47
C ILE A 122 17.98 3.68 -19.86
N GLY A 123 17.18 3.90 -20.88
CA GLY A 123 17.62 3.83 -22.29
C GLY A 123 17.88 5.19 -22.94
N GLY A 124 18.10 6.24 -22.17
CA GLY A 124 18.46 7.57 -22.66
C GLY A 124 18.41 8.62 -21.57
N ILE A 125 19.27 9.62 -21.70
CA ILE A 125 19.57 10.64 -20.71
C ILE A 125 19.54 12.01 -21.37
N PRO A 126 18.77 12.99 -20.89
CA PRO A 126 18.90 14.39 -21.30
C PRO A 126 20.32 14.92 -20.97
N VAL A 127 20.88 15.64 -21.91
CA VAL A 127 22.18 16.32 -21.74
C VAL A 127 21.92 17.77 -21.40
N VAL A 128 22.53 18.25 -20.31
CA VAL A 128 22.35 19.62 -19.83
C VAL A 128 23.69 20.33 -19.69
N ASP A 129 23.66 21.64 -19.69
CA ASP A 129 24.82 22.45 -19.29
C ASP A 129 24.93 22.59 -17.77
N GLU A 130 25.92 23.34 -17.28
CA GLU A 130 26.14 23.58 -15.85
C GLU A 130 24.97 24.33 -15.17
N GLY A 131 24.14 25.04 -15.92
CA GLY A 131 22.94 25.76 -15.46
C GLY A 131 21.68 24.90 -15.42
N GLY A 132 21.75 23.65 -15.95
CA GLY A 132 20.60 22.76 -16.07
C GLY A 132 19.72 23.03 -17.32
N TYR A 133 20.22 23.82 -18.28
CA TYR A 133 19.56 24.05 -19.54
C TYR A 133 19.76 22.87 -20.48
N LEU A 134 18.71 22.47 -21.18
CA LEU A 134 18.75 21.33 -22.10
C LEU A 134 19.57 21.66 -23.33
N VAL A 135 20.60 20.87 -23.63
CA VAL A 135 21.47 21.02 -24.81
C VAL A 135 21.39 19.85 -25.78
N GLY A 136 20.82 18.72 -25.36
CA GLY A 136 20.66 17.54 -26.21
C GLY A 136 20.03 16.37 -25.45
N ILE A 137 19.97 15.24 -26.13
CA ILE A 137 19.60 13.94 -25.53
C ILE A 137 20.50 12.84 -26.11
N VAL A 138 20.97 11.93 -25.27
CA VAL A 138 21.70 10.74 -25.69
C VAL A 138 20.89 9.50 -25.34
N THR A 139 20.72 8.59 -26.31
CA THR A 139 19.88 7.41 -26.16
C THR A 139 20.65 6.14 -26.57
N ASN A 140 20.10 4.97 -26.22
CA ASN A 140 20.64 3.68 -26.68
C ASN A 140 20.77 3.60 -28.22
N ARG A 141 19.95 4.35 -28.98
CA ARG A 141 20.03 4.41 -30.45
C ARG A 141 21.31 5.10 -30.89
N ASP A 142 21.68 6.19 -30.22
CA ASP A 142 22.85 6.98 -30.54
C ASP A 142 24.15 6.24 -30.19
N LEU A 143 24.12 5.43 -29.12
CA LEU A 143 25.29 4.71 -28.60
C LEU A 143 25.43 3.27 -29.12
N ARG A 144 24.42 2.73 -29.78
CA ARG A 144 24.35 1.29 -30.17
C ARG A 144 25.56 0.79 -30.95
N PHE A 145 26.12 1.62 -31.82
CA PHE A 145 27.22 1.26 -32.68
C PHE A 145 28.50 2.05 -32.39
N GLU A 146 28.48 2.89 -31.33
CA GLU A 146 29.67 3.63 -30.94
C GLU A 146 30.71 2.69 -30.29
N LYS A 147 31.92 2.76 -30.80
CA LYS A 147 33.06 1.93 -30.34
C LYS A 147 34.04 2.71 -29.51
N ASP A 148 34.15 4.02 -29.68
CA ASP A 148 35.04 4.87 -28.92
C ASP A 148 34.38 5.34 -27.63
N MET A 149 34.69 4.64 -26.54
CA MET A 149 34.16 4.93 -25.21
C MET A 149 34.65 6.27 -24.64
N ASN A 150 35.77 6.82 -25.19
CA ASN A 150 36.32 8.11 -24.76
C ASN A 150 35.79 9.29 -25.55
N ARG A 151 35.01 9.05 -26.60
CA ARG A 151 34.36 10.09 -27.40
C ARG A 151 33.46 10.95 -26.55
N SER A 152 33.44 12.26 -26.82
CA SER A 152 32.51 13.18 -26.14
C SER A 152 31.06 12.89 -26.51
N ILE A 153 30.14 12.92 -25.50
CA ILE A 153 28.71 12.80 -25.75
C ILE A 153 28.18 13.94 -26.63
N ASP A 154 28.82 15.10 -26.64
CA ASP A 154 28.44 16.26 -27.46
C ASP A 154 28.52 15.98 -28.96
N GLU A 155 29.31 14.99 -29.37
CA GLU A 155 29.47 14.57 -30.75
C GLU A 155 28.47 13.50 -31.19
N VAL A 156 27.89 12.74 -30.22
CA VAL A 156 27.01 11.61 -30.49
C VAL A 156 25.55 11.88 -30.10
N MET A 157 25.30 12.86 -29.22
CA MET A 157 23.94 13.21 -28.80
C MET A 157 23.12 13.83 -29.92
N THR A 158 21.81 13.67 -29.87
CA THR A 158 20.86 14.43 -30.67
C THR A 158 20.75 15.84 -30.10
N LYS A 159 21.18 16.86 -30.87
CA LYS A 159 21.15 18.29 -30.50
C LYS A 159 20.44 19.16 -31.55
N GLU A 160 20.50 18.76 -32.81
CA GLU A 160 19.79 19.44 -33.91
C GLU A 160 18.37 18.91 -33.98
N ASN A 161 17.39 19.81 -34.18
CA ASN A 161 15.96 19.48 -34.25
C ASN A 161 15.47 18.71 -32.96
N LEU A 162 16.01 19.06 -31.80
CA LEU A 162 15.61 18.45 -30.55
C LEU A 162 14.14 18.75 -30.25
N VAL A 163 13.33 17.69 -30.21
CA VAL A 163 11.90 17.82 -29.93
C VAL A 163 11.73 17.94 -28.43
N VAL A 164 11.09 19.02 -27.99
CA VAL A 164 10.80 19.32 -26.58
C VAL A 164 9.34 19.73 -26.43
N THR A 165 8.86 19.74 -25.18
CA THR A 165 7.52 20.23 -24.85
C THR A 165 7.54 21.06 -23.56
N GLY A 166 6.46 21.80 -23.30
CA GLY A 166 6.31 22.63 -22.12
C GLY A 166 5.61 21.90 -20.97
N GLN A 167 5.63 22.50 -19.79
CA GLN A 167 5.08 21.93 -18.56
C GLN A 167 3.55 21.68 -18.61
N SER A 168 2.82 22.39 -19.44
CA SER A 168 1.36 22.27 -19.57
C SER A 168 0.90 21.16 -20.52
N THR A 169 1.83 20.42 -21.12
CA THR A 169 1.50 19.35 -22.06
C THR A 169 0.91 18.15 -21.33
N ASP A 170 -0.31 17.77 -21.70
CA ASP A 170 -0.93 16.56 -21.18
C ASP A 170 -0.36 15.29 -21.84
N MET A 171 -0.71 14.11 -21.30
CA MET A 171 -0.19 12.83 -21.78
C MET A 171 -0.66 12.47 -23.18
N GLU A 172 -1.81 12.95 -23.62
CA GLU A 172 -2.36 12.68 -24.94
C GLU A 172 -1.62 13.49 -26.01
N ALA A 173 -1.41 14.79 -25.76
CA ALA A 173 -0.58 15.64 -26.60
C ALA A 173 0.88 15.16 -26.64
N ALA A 174 1.44 14.73 -25.51
CA ALA A 174 2.78 14.13 -25.46
C ALA A 174 2.87 12.84 -26.32
N ALA A 175 1.83 11.99 -26.29
CA ALA A 175 1.76 10.79 -27.12
C ALA A 175 1.75 11.11 -28.60
N GLN A 176 1.01 12.14 -29.01
CA GLN A 176 0.98 12.60 -30.42
C GLN A 176 2.35 13.10 -30.86
N ILE A 177 3.02 13.94 -30.05
CA ILE A 177 4.38 14.43 -30.35
C ILE A 177 5.36 13.26 -30.50
N LEU A 178 5.35 12.29 -29.56
CA LEU A 178 6.22 11.11 -29.64
C LEU A 178 5.96 10.30 -30.90
N GLN A 179 4.70 10.15 -31.32
CA GLN A 179 4.30 9.41 -32.50
C GLN A 179 4.70 10.14 -33.82
N GLU A 180 4.42 11.43 -33.91
CA GLU A 180 4.73 12.26 -35.10
C GLU A 180 6.23 12.30 -35.38
N HIS A 181 7.02 12.49 -34.32
CA HIS A 181 8.48 12.58 -34.42
C HIS A 181 9.19 11.20 -34.35
N LYS A 182 8.46 10.11 -34.14
CA LYS A 182 8.98 8.73 -33.98
C LYS A 182 10.08 8.62 -32.93
N ILE A 183 9.89 9.31 -31.79
CA ILE A 183 10.81 9.32 -30.65
C ILE A 183 10.17 8.61 -29.45
N GLU A 184 11.01 8.09 -28.55
CA GLU A 184 10.56 7.39 -27.33
C GLU A 184 10.65 8.26 -26.07
N LYS A 185 11.30 9.41 -26.15
CA LYS A 185 11.59 10.30 -25.03
C LYS A 185 11.39 11.74 -25.46
N LEU A 186 10.64 12.47 -24.65
CA LEU A 186 10.27 13.85 -24.88
C LEU A 186 10.70 14.69 -23.66
N PRO A 187 11.80 15.44 -23.74
CA PRO A 187 12.20 16.36 -22.69
C PRO A 187 11.14 17.45 -22.51
N VAL A 188 10.88 17.79 -21.26
CA VAL A 188 9.97 18.86 -20.86
C VAL A 188 10.80 20.03 -20.31
N VAL A 189 10.61 21.21 -20.85
CA VAL A 189 11.38 22.39 -20.49
C VAL A 189 10.46 23.54 -20.07
N ASP A 190 11.01 24.48 -19.30
CA ASP A 190 10.34 25.74 -18.99
C ASP A 190 10.50 26.77 -20.14
N SER A 191 9.98 27.96 -19.93
CA SER A 191 10.06 29.08 -20.91
C SER A 191 11.49 29.55 -21.21
N HIS A 192 12.47 29.13 -20.43
CA HIS A 192 13.89 29.48 -20.58
C HIS A 192 14.73 28.30 -21.08
N ASN A 193 14.10 27.22 -21.54
CA ASN A 193 14.73 25.97 -21.97
C ASN A 193 15.46 25.21 -20.85
N LYS A 194 15.13 25.47 -19.58
CA LYS A 194 15.63 24.68 -18.47
C LYS A 194 14.86 23.37 -18.39
N LEU A 195 15.58 22.27 -18.22
CA LEU A 195 14.96 20.93 -18.12
C LEU A 195 14.19 20.83 -16.80
N ILE A 196 12.88 20.51 -16.90
CA ILE A 196 11.99 20.31 -15.74
C ILE A 196 11.43 18.87 -15.68
N GLY A 197 11.54 18.11 -16.77
CA GLY A 197 11.05 16.75 -16.78
C GLY A 197 11.38 15.98 -18.06
N LEU A 198 10.98 14.72 -18.06
CA LEU A 198 11.10 13.81 -19.22
C LEU A 198 9.84 12.94 -19.29
N ILE A 199 9.18 12.91 -20.45
CA ILE A 199 8.07 12.00 -20.74
C ILE A 199 8.61 10.87 -21.64
N THR A 200 8.27 9.61 -21.32
CA THR A 200 8.66 8.49 -22.17
C THR A 200 7.44 7.75 -22.72
N TYR A 201 7.60 7.11 -23.87
CA TYR A 201 6.58 6.25 -24.47
C TYR A 201 6.10 5.15 -23.48
N LYS A 202 7.04 4.58 -22.70
CA LYS A 202 6.73 3.56 -21.72
C LYS A 202 5.79 4.08 -20.62
N ASP A 203 5.96 5.34 -20.20
CA ASP A 203 5.11 5.93 -19.15
C ASP A 203 3.69 6.16 -19.66
N ILE A 204 3.55 6.59 -20.90
CA ILE A 204 2.24 6.74 -21.57
C ILE A 204 1.52 5.40 -21.72
N THR A 205 2.23 4.36 -22.17
CA THR A 205 1.65 3.02 -22.35
C THR A 205 1.18 2.47 -21.01
N LYS A 206 2.03 2.53 -19.98
CA LYS A 206 1.66 2.09 -18.61
C LYS A 206 0.46 2.84 -18.05
N ALA A 207 0.34 4.14 -18.32
CA ALA A 207 -0.80 4.94 -17.88
C ALA A 207 -2.11 4.49 -18.53
N LYS A 208 -2.07 4.08 -19.82
CA LYS A 208 -3.23 3.53 -20.54
C LYS A 208 -3.60 2.12 -20.06
N ASP A 209 -2.60 1.28 -19.74
CA ASP A 209 -2.82 -0.11 -19.32
C ASP A 209 -3.47 -0.19 -17.93
N LYS A 210 -3.25 0.79 -17.05
CA LYS A 210 -3.74 0.80 -15.66
C LYS A 210 -4.45 2.13 -15.31
N PRO A 211 -5.64 2.39 -15.91
CA PRO A 211 -6.34 3.66 -15.73
C PRO A 211 -6.89 3.86 -14.29
N LYS A 212 -7.02 2.74 -13.54
CA LYS A 212 -7.49 2.77 -12.14
C LYS A 212 -6.35 2.81 -11.13
N ALA A 213 -5.09 2.98 -11.56
CA ALA A 213 -3.97 3.08 -10.63
C ALA A 213 -4.16 4.24 -9.64
N CYS A 214 -3.79 4.00 -8.36
CA CYS A 214 -3.85 5.01 -7.32
C CYS A 214 -2.68 5.98 -7.47
N LYS A 215 -2.95 7.18 -7.99
CA LYS A 215 -1.93 8.19 -8.32
C LYS A 215 -2.16 9.50 -7.60
N ASP A 216 -1.07 10.24 -7.37
CA ASP A 216 -1.11 11.62 -6.89
C ASP A 216 -1.41 12.62 -8.02
N SER A 217 -1.52 13.90 -7.69
CA SER A 217 -1.78 14.97 -8.67
C SER A 217 -0.68 15.14 -9.73
N LYS A 218 0.50 14.56 -9.51
CA LYS A 218 1.64 14.54 -10.45
C LYS A 218 1.69 13.24 -11.29
N GLY A 219 0.67 12.38 -11.20
CA GLY A 219 0.60 11.11 -11.93
C GLY A 219 1.50 10.01 -11.37
N ARG A 220 2.12 10.20 -10.19
CA ARG A 220 2.98 9.19 -9.55
C ARG A 220 2.16 8.27 -8.68
N LEU A 221 2.55 6.99 -8.61
CA LEU A 221 1.90 6.04 -7.72
C LEU A 221 1.94 6.53 -6.27
N ARG A 222 0.83 6.35 -5.55
CA ARG A 222 0.75 6.66 -4.12
C ARG A 222 1.36 5.54 -3.29
N VAL A 223 2.01 5.93 -2.19
CA VAL A 223 2.63 5.03 -1.22
C VAL A 223 2.54 5.62 0.18
N ALA A 224 2.22 4.78 1.16
CA ALA A 224 2.33 5.11 2.56
C ALA A 224 3.54 4.40 3.20
N ALA A 225 3.98 4.88 4.36
CA ALA A 225 5.08 4.27 5.08
C ALA A 225 4.81 4.21 6.58
N GLY A 226 5.16 3.08 7.20
CA GLY A 226 5.07 2.88 8.64
C GLY A 226 6.14 3.62 9.41
N VAL A 227 5.76 4.23 10.54
CA VAL A 227 6.65 4.82 11.54
C VAL A 227 6.27 4.32 12.93
N GLY A 228 7.21 4.36 13.85
CA GLY A 228 6.98 3.98 15.26
C GLY A 228 6.90 5.20 16.18
N VAL A 229 7.11 4.95 17.47
CA VAL A 229 7.13 5.97 18.54
C VAL A 229 8.46 5.92 19.30
N THR A 230 9.57 5.83 18.57
CA THR A 230 10.94 5.72 19.07
C THR A 230 11.69 7.06 19.00
N PHE A 231 12.88 7.11 19.60
CA PHE A 231 13.73 8.31 19.63
C PHE A 231 14.10 8.84 18.22
N ASN A 232 14.21 7.97 17.21
CA ASN A 232 14.57 8.33 15.84
C ASN A 232 13.35 8.49 14.90
N THR A 233 12.14 8.53 15.44
CA THR A 233 10.90 8.63 14.63
C THR A 233 10.90 9.89 13.76
N PHE A 234 11.31 11.04 14.28
CA PHE A 234 11.27 12.31 13.52
C PHE A 234 12.32 12.38 12.42
N GLU A 235 13.49 11.77 12.61
CA GLU A 235 14.50 11.62 11.55
C GLU A 235 13.93 10.75 10.41
N ARG A 236 13.27 9.64 10.77
CA ARG A 236 12.60 8.77 9.79
C ARG A 236 11.48 9.50 9.05
N VAL A 237 10.64 10.25 9.76
CA VAL A 237 9.57 11.06 9.16
C VAL A 237 10.14 12.05 8.16
N ALA A 238 11.19 12.81 8.51
CA ALA A 238 11.83 13.76 7.62
C ALA A 238 12.32 13.08 6.33
N ALA A 239 13.06 11.99 6.46
CA ALA A 239 13.58 11.23 5.31
C ALA A 239 12.46 10.67 4.40
N LEU A 240 11.33 10.24 4.98
CA LEU A 240 10.16 9.75 4.22
C LEU A 240 9.43 10.87 3.49
N VAL A 241 9.28 12.04 4.13
CA VAL A 241 8.69 13.24 3.52
C VAL A 241 9.55 13.72 2.35
N ASP A 242 10.86 13.79 2.53
CA ASP A 242 11.82 14.14 1.46
C ASP A 242 11.79 13.13 0.30
N ALA A 243 11.55 11.85 0.61
CA ALA A 243 11.35 10.79 -0.40
C ALA A 243 10.01 10.92 -1.15
N GLY A 244 9.10 11.78 -0.69
CA GLY A 244 7.79 12.03 -1.32
C GLY A 244 6.69 11.07 -0.91
N VAL A 245 6.70 10.55 0.32
CA VAL A 245 5.63 9.71 0.86
C VAL A 245 4.29 10.46 0.84
N ASP A 246 3.19 9.76 0.53
CA ASP A 246 1.86 10.37 0.48
C ASP A 246 1.15 10.38 1.84
N ALA A 247 1.42 9.38 2.69
CA ALA A 247 0.90 9.31 4.06
C ALA A 247 1.85 8.56 4.98
N LEU A 248 1.82 8.91 6.26
CA LEU A 248 2.51 8.21 7.33
C LEU A 248 1.51 7.33 8.10
N VAL A 249 1.96 6.14 8.48
CA VAL A 249 1.17 5.23 9.31
C VAL A 249 1.90 5.06 10.65
N ILE A 250 1.40 5.69 11.70
CA ILE A 250 1.89 5.47 13.07
C ILE A 250 1.36 4.11 13.52
N ASP A 251 2.23 3.10 13.44
CA ASP A 251 1.87 1.70 13.52
C ASP A 251 2.40 1.05 14.81
N THR A 252 1.52 0.88 15.80
CA THR A 252 1.81 0.34 17.12
C THR A 252 0.84 -0.77 17.50
N ALA A 253 1.21 -1.60 18.48
CA ALA A 253 0.31 -2.63 19.01
C ALA A 253 -0.89 -2.03 19.75
N HIS A 254 -0.74 -0.81 20.29
CA HIS A 254 -1.78 -0.09 21.02
C HIS A 254 -1.75 1.40 20.71
N GLY A 255 -2.59 1.83 19.76
CA GLY A 255 -2.66 3.22 19.31
C GLY A 255 -3.27 4.20 20.34
N HIS A 256 -4.10 3.70 21.25
CA HIS A 256 -4.73 4.52 22.30
C HIS A 256 -3.77 4.75 23.46
N SER A 257 -2.66 5.42 23.19
CA SER A 257 -1.63 5.69 24.19
C SER A 257 -1.07 7.12 24.04
N LYS A 258 -0.58 7.66 25.18
CA LYS A 258 -0.04 9.03 25.22
C LYS A 258 1.12 9.23 24.23
N GLY A 259 2.07 8.29 24.19
CA GLY A 259 3.24 8.40 23.29
C GLY A 259 2.86 8.48 21.81
N VAL A 260 1.82 7.74 21.40
CA VAL A 260 1.30 7.79 20.02
C VAL A 260 0.70 9.15 19.71
N VAL A 261 -0.10 9.70 20.62
CA VAL A 261 -0.72 11.03 20.45
C VAL A 261 0.33 12.15 20.44
N ASP A 262 1.34 12.06 21.29
CA ASP A 262 2.42 13.05 21.33
C ASP A 262 3.19 13.08 20.00
N VAL A 263 3.50 11.91 19.42
CA VAL A 263 4.14 11.78 18.11
C VAL A 263 3.22 12.31 16.99
N LEU A 264 1.94 11.93 16.99
CA LEU A 264 0.96 12.42 16.02
C LEU A 264 0.91 13.95 15.99
N LYS A 265 0.74 14.59 17.15
CA LYS A 265 0.67 16.05 17.28
C LYS A 265 1.92 16.73 16.74
N GLN A 266 3.11 16.18 17.03
CA GLN A 266 4.38 16.74 16.57
C GLN A 266 4.53 16.57 15.05
N ILE A 267 4.17 15.43 14.47
CA ILE A 267 4.19 15.22 13.01
C ILE A 267 3.24 16.22 12.34
N LYS A 268 2.00 16.36 12.82
CA LYS A 268 1.02 17.29 12.24
C LYS A 268 1.44 18.76 12.38
N ALA A 269 2.16 19.12 13.43
CA ALA A 269 2.72 20.47 13.59
C ALA A 269 3.84 20.77 12.58
N GLN A 270 4.72 19.79 12.30
CA GLN A 270 5.85 19.96 11.36
C GLN A 270 5.46 19.75 9.90
N TYR A 271 4.55 18.82 9.63
CA TYR A 271 4.12 18.40 8.27
C TYR A 271 2.59 18.38 8.16
N PRO A 272 1.90 19.53 8.27
CA PRO A 272 0.43 19.57 8.31
C PRO A 272 -0.24 19.05 7.02
N HIS A 273 0.50 19.02 5.92
CA HIS A 273 0.03 18.54 4.61
C HIS A 273 0.13 17.03 4.41
N ILE A 274 0.83 16.31 5.31
CA ILE A 274 0.95 14.85 5.25
C ILE A 274 -0.15 14.21 6.08
N ASP A 275 -0.89 13.29 5.46
CA ASP A 275 -1.90 12.52 6.17
C ASP A 275 -1.26 11.51 7.12
N CYS A 276 -1.82 11.42 8.34
CA CYS A 276 -1.40 10.49 9.37
C CYS A 276 -2.51 9.48 9.66
N VAL A 277 -2.25 8.22 9.35
CA VAL A 277 -3.05 7.06 9.76
C VAL A 277 -2.51 6.57 11.09
N VAL A 278 -3.38 6.36 12.08
CA VAL A 278 -2.94 5.98 13.44
C VAL A 278 -3.59 4.68 13.89
N GLY A 279 -2.81 3.78 14.42
CA GLY A 279 -3.32 2.51 14.95
C GLY A 279 -2.25 1.69 15.74
N ASN A 280 -2.64 0.49 16.24
CA ASN A 280 -3.98 -0.08 16.08
C ASN A 280 -4.88 0.23 17.26
N ILE A 281 -6.15 0.34 17.01
CA ILE A 281 -7.18 0.55 18.04
C ILE A 281 -8.29 -0.50 17.90
N ALA A 282 -9.18 -0.58 18.86
CA ALA A 282 -10.32 -1.50 18.83
C ALA A 282 -11.63 -0.91 19.37
N THR A 283 -11.63 0.38 19.76
CA THR A 283 -12.79 1.03 20.40
C THR A 283 -13.09 2.39 19.80
N GLY A 284 -14.35 2.79 19.84
CA GLY A 284 -14.80 4.12 19.42
C GLY A 284 -14.24 5.24 20.29
N GLU A 285 -13.99 4.99 21.57
CA GLU A 285 -13.34 5.95 22.47
C GLU A 285 -11.93 6.29 21.98
N ALA A 286 -11.13 5.26 21.62
CA ALA A 286 -9.80 5.45 21.05
C ALA A 286 -9.84 6.23 19.75
N ALA A 287 -10.83 5.95 18.89
CA ALA A 287 -11.00 6.66 17.62
C ALA A 287 -11.25 8.15 17.84
N LYS A 288 -12.17 8.54 18.72
CA LYS A 288 -12.44 9.93 19.04
C LYS A 288 -11.20 10.64 19.55
N TYR A 289 -10.49 10.01 20.49
CA TYR A 289 -9.25 10.56 21.07
C TYR A 289 -8.17 10.83 20.03
N LEU A 290 -7.99 9.92 19.08
CA LEU A 290 -7.01 10.09 18.00
C LEU A 290 -7.44 11.14 16.97
N VAL A 291 -8.73 11.22 16.63
CA VAL A 291 -9.26 12.23 15.71
C VAL A 291 -9.15 13.64 16.29
N GLU A 292 -9.43 13.82 17.57
CA GLU A 292 -9.22 15.08 18.30
C GLU A 292 -7.74 15.48 18.33
N ALA A 293 -6.83 14.51 18.33
CA ALA A 293 -5.39 14.74 18.25
C ALA A 293 -4.88 15.04 16.83
N GLY A 294 -5.73 14.93 15.79
CA GLY A 294 -5.40 15.28 14.40
C GLY A 294 -5.14 14.08 13.47
N ALA A 295 -5.59 12.88 13.81
CA ALA A 295 -5.50 11.73 12.91
C ALA A 295 -6.37 11.94 11.65
N ASP A 296 -5.81 11.61 10.48
CA ASP A 296 -6.49 11.68 9.19
C ASP A 296 -7.16 10.34 8.78
N ALA A 297 -6.81 9.26 9.48
CA ALA A 297 -7.48 7.97 9.44
C ALA A 297 -7.11 7.19 10.70
N VAL A 298 -7.94 6.22 11.06
CA VAL A 298 -7.63 5.27 12.14
C VAL A 298 -7.56 3.85 11.61
N LYS A 299 -6.69 3.03 12.21
CA LYS A 299 -6.49 1.63 11.82
C LYS A 299 -6.95 0.72 12.94
N VAL A 300 -7.91 -0.17 12.63
CA VAL A 300 -8.68 -0.97 13.61
C VAL A 300 -8.28 -2.42 13.55
N GLY A 301 -7.82 -2.97 14.67
CA GLY A 301 -7.50 -4.39 14.79
C GLY A 301 -6.49 -4.67 15.90
N ILE A 302 -6.96 -5.18 17.03
CA ILE A 302 -6.12 -5.67 18.13
C ILE A 302 -6.24 -7.20 18.18
N GLY A 303 -5.21 -7.87 17.67
CA GLY A 303 -5.07 -9.31 17.69
C GLY A 303 -5.89 -10.15 16.69
N PRO A 304 -6.51 -9.63 15.59
CA PRO A 304 -7.27 -10.47 14.68
C PRO A 304 -6.40 -11.15 13.62
N GLY A 305 -5.13 -10.76 13.47
CA GLY A 305 -4.23 -11.30 12.44
C GLY A 305 -3.93 -12.79 12.64
N SER A 306 -3.78 -13.55 11.54
CA SER A 306 -3.58 -15.00 11.54
C SER A 306 -2.30 -15.48 12.25
N ILE A 307 -1.32 -14.59 12.43
CA ILE A 307 -0.02 -14.84 13.07
C ILE A 307 0.16 -14.03 14.35
N CYS A 308 -0.90 -13.34 14.81
CA CYS A 308 -0.89 -12.56 16.04
C CYS A 308 -1.31 -13.43 17.22
N THR A 309 -0.56 -13.36 18.32
CA THR A 309 -0.87 -14.07 19.56
C THR A 309 -1.20 -13.12 20.71
N THR A 310 -1.35 -11.83 20.49
CA THR A 310 -1.66 -10.81 21.53
C THR A 310 -2.84 -11.20 22.40
N ARG A 311 -3.93 -11.72 21.81
CA ARG A 311 -5.13 -12.13 22.54
C ARG A 311 -4.88 -13.30 23.49
N VAL A 312 -3.94 -14.18 23.13
CA VAL A 312 -3.57 -15.36 23.96
C VAL A 312 -2.53 -14.97 25.01
N ILE A 313 -1.54 -14.16 24.63
CA ILE A 313 -0.41 -13.81 25.50
C ILE A 313 -0.79 -12.70 26.46
N ALA A 314 -1.42 -11.62 25.98
CA ALA A 314 -1.79 -10.48 26.80
C ALA A 314 -3.25 -10.53 27.31
N GLY A 315 -4.09 -11.39 26.73
CA GLY A 315 -5.52 -11.49 27.08
C GLY A 315 -6.36 -10.29 26.63
N VAL A 316 -5.85 -9.48 25.68
CA VAL A 316 -6.47 -8.23 25.25
C VAL A 316 -6.86 -8.29 23.77
N GLY A 317 -8.03 -7.76 23.44
CA GLY A 317 -8.52 -7.65 22.07
C GLY A 317 -10.03 -7.52 22.01
N VAL A 318 -10.52 -7.12 20.84
CA VAL A 318 -11.95 -7.07 20.51
C VAL A 318 -12.16 -7.86 19.22
N PRO A 319 -13.18 -8.73 19.11
CA PRO A 319 -13.53 -9.39 17.86
C PRO A 319 -13.75 -8.38 16.74
N GLN A 320 -13.20 -8.67 15.57
CA GLN A 320 -12.91 -7.65 14.56
C GLN A 320 -14.15 -6.94 14.01
N LEU A 321 -15.25 -7.66 13.78
CA LEU A 321 -16.48 -7.05 13.26
C LEU A 321 -17.05 -6.02 14.26
N SER A 322 -17.11 -6.38 15.54
CA SER A 322 -17.57 -5.49 16.62
C SER A 322 -16.64 -4.27 16.77
N ALA A 323 -15.33 -4.45 16.69
CA ALA A 323 -14.37 -3.35 16.73
C ALA A 323 -14.56 -2.36 15.59
N ILE A 324 -14.74 -2.86 14.35
CA ILE A 324 -15.00 -2.02 13.17
C ILE A 324 -16.27 -1.21 13.37
N TYR A 325 -17.37 -1.85 13.77
CA TYR A 325 -18.65 -1.19 13.94
C TYR A 325 -18.62 -0.12 15.04
N ASP A 326 -18.03 -0.41 16.19
CA ASP A 326 -17.91 0.54 17.31
C ASP A 326 -17.10 1.79 16.91
N VAL A 327 -15.98 1.59 16.22
CA VAL A 327 -15.16 2.68 15.70
C VAL A 327 -15.90 3.46 14.60
N ALA A 328 -16.56 2.78 13.65
CA ALA A 328 -17.31 3.43 12.58
C ALA A 328 -18.40 4.35 13.14
N LYS A 329 -19.16 3.85 14.13
CA LYS A 329 -20.18 4.65 14.81
C LYS A 329 -19.61 5.88 15.52
N ALA A 330 -18.43 5.74 16.13
CA ALA A 330 -17.77 6.84 16.80
C ALA A 330 -17.24 7.92 15.83
N LEU A 331 -16.99 7.55 14.57
CA LEU A 331 -16.47 8.41 13.52
C LEU A 331 -17.55 9.08 12.67
N GLU A 332 -18.83 8.75 12.87
CA GLU A 332 -19.93 9.37 12.14
C GLU A 332 -19.84 10.90 12.18
N GLY A 333 -19.96 11.54 11.03
CA GLY A 333 -19.90 13.01 10.88
C GLY A 333 -18.49 13.64 10.98
N THR A 334 -17.43 12.87 11.29
CA THR A 334 -16.06 13.42 11.40
C THR A 334 -15.35 13.53 10.05
N GLY A 335 -15.79 12.80 9.04
CA GLY A 335 -15.13 12.66 7.75
C GLY A 335 -13.77 11.92 7.81
N VAL A 336 -13.44 11.28 8.94
CA VAL A 336 -12.23 10.45 9.10
C VAL A 336 -12.56 9.01 8.75
N PRO A 337 -11.87 8.40 7.76
CA PRO A 337 -12.08 7.01 7.40
C PRO A 337 -11.41 6.06 8.40
N LEU A 338 -11.90 4.82 8.43
CA LEU A 338 -11.25 3.74 9.17
C LEU A 338 -10.74 2.64 8.21
N ILE A 339 -9.61 2.05 8.56
CA ILE A 339 -8.99 0.92 7.87
C ILE A 339 -9.15 -0.32 8.76
N ALA A 340 -9.88 -1.33 8.27
CA ALA A 340 -10.06 -2.60 8.98
C ALA A 340 -8.82 -3.50 8.76
N ASP A 341 -8.02 -3.70 9.82
CA ASP A 341 -6.73 -4.40 9.73
C ASP A 341 -6.78 -5.77 10.40
N GLY A 342 -6.68 -6.82 9.58
CA GLY A 342 -6.56 -8.21 10.02
C GLY A 342 -7.86 -8.98 10.12
N GLY A 343 -7.74 -10.31 10.29
CA GLY A 343 -8.86 -11.23 10.41
C GLY A 343 -9.49 -11.66 9.08
N LEU A 344 -9.00 -11.14 7.95
CA LEU A 344 -9.55 -11.41 6.61
C LEU A 344 -8.94 -12.67 6.01
N ARG A 345 -9.77 -13.59 5.53
CA ARG A 345 -9.37 -14.85 4.89
C ARG A 345 -9.93 -14.98 3.47
N TYR A 346 -11.13 -14.45 3.25
CA TYR A 346 -11.87 -14.53 2.00
C TYR A 346 -12.35 -13.15 1.54
N SER A 347 -12.71 -13.02 0.28
CA SER A 347 -13.35 -11.79 -0.24
C SER A 347 -14.65 -11.43 0.48
N GLY A 348 -15.41 -12.44 0.96
CA GLY A 348 -16.61 -12.23 1.77
C GLY A 348 -16.33 -11.51 3.10
N ASP A 349 -15.16 -11.74 3.72
CA ASP A 349 -14.76 -11.02 4.94
C ASP A 349 -14.51 -9.53 4.64
N ILE A 350 -13.98 -9.21 3.44
CA ILE A 350 -13.81 -7.83 2.98
C ILE A 350 -15.17 -7.14 2.86
N VAL A 351 -16.16 -7.83 2.25
CA VAL A 351 -17.53 -7.29 2.13
C VAL A 351 -18.11 -6.99 3.50
N LYS A 352 -17.99 -7.93 4.46
CA LYS A 352 -18.48 -7.77 5.83
C LYS A 352 -17.77 -6.62 6.57
N ALA A 353 -16.44 -6.50 6.42
CA ALA A 353 -15.66 -5.44 7.06
C ALA A 353 -16.08 -4.05 6.56
N ILE A 354 -16.28 -3.91 5.25
CA ILE A 354 -16.75 -2.65 4.66
C ILE A 354 -18.21 -2.39 5.07
N ALA A 355 -19.09 -3.39 4.98
CA ALA A 355 -20.49 -3.23 5.40
C ALA A 355 -20.65 -2.83 6.87
N ALA A 356 -19.72 -3.24 7.76
CA ALA A 356 -19.68 -2.82 9.16
C ALA A 356 -19.19 -1.37 9.37
N GLY A 357 -18.83 -0.65 8.31
CA GLY A 357 -18.39 0.74 8.34
C GLY A 357 -16.93 0.97 7.99
N GLY A 358 -16.19 -0.07 7.57
CA GLY A 358 -14.83 0.07 7.06
C GLY A 358 -14.80 0.91 5.77
N SER A 359 -13.84 1.83 5.66
CA SER A 359 -13.59 2.54 4.40
C SER A 359 -12.68 1.72 3.49
N SER A 360 -11.70 1.06 4.07
CA SER A 360 -10.78 0.15 3.39
C SER A 360 -10.33 -0.97 4.32
N VAL A 361 -9.69 -1.99 3.77
CA VAL A 361 -9.18 -3.14 4.52
C VAL A 361 -7.66 -3.26 4.34
N MET A 362 -6.95 -3.58 5.43
CA MET A 362 -5.52 -3.89 5.37
C MET A 362 -5.32 -5.41 5.39
N MET A 363 -4.51 -5.89 4.43
CA MET A 363 -4.30 -7.32 4.19
C MET A 363 -2.83 -7.70 4.42
N GLY A 364 -2.59 -8.63 5.35
CA GLY A 364 -1.30 -9.26 5.58
C GLY A 364 -1.23 -10.65 4.92
N SER A 365 -1.82 -11.67 5.54
CA SER A 365 -1.77 -13.07 5.09
C SER A 365 -2.31 -13.29 3.67
N LEU A 366 -3.33 -12.56 3.27
CA LEU A 366 -3.90 -12.64 1.92
C LEU A 366 -2.87 -12.27 0.83
N LEU A 367 -1.95 -11.35 1.14
CA LEU A 367 -0.93 -10.85 0.22
C LEU A 367 0.48 -11.39 0.49
N ALA A 368 0.73 -12.03 1.62
CA ALA A 368 2.05 -12.56 1.94
C ALA A 368 2.53 -13.66 0.97
N GLY A 369 1.60 -14.39 0.34
CA GLY A 369 1.88 -15.47 -0.61
C GLY A 369 2.12 -15.04 -2.04
N VAL A 370 1.97 -13.76 -2.39
CA VAL A 370 2.14 -13.29 -3.77
C VAL A 370 3.61 -13.15 -4.17
N GLU A 371 3.88 -13.18 -5.45
CA GLU A 371 5.24 -13.08 -5.99
C GLU A 371 5.95 -11.78 -5.59
N GLU A 372 5.20 -10.69 -5.48
CA GLU A 372 5.72 -9.35 -5.20
C GLU A 372 6.05 -9.11 -3.72
N SER A 373 5.57 -9.96 -2.81
CA SER A 373 5.91 -9.86 -1.38
C SER A 373 7.39 -10.21 -1.14
N PRO A 374 8.06 -9.58 -0.15
CA PRO A 374 9.49 -9.77 0.10
C PRO A 374 9.84 -11.08 0.81
N GLY A 375 8.87 -11.80 1.37
CA GLY A 375 9.11 -13.07 2.07
C GLY A 375 9.81 -14.11 1.18
N ASP A 376 10.71 -14.90 1.77
CA ASP A 376 11.47 -15.93 1.06
C ASP A 376 10.55 -17.02 0.49
N THR A 377 10.89 -17.48 -0.71
CA THR A 377 10.22 -18.62 -1.33
C THR A 377 10.76 -19.94 -0.75
N ILE A 378 9.88 -20.74 -0.19
CA ILE A 378 10.19 -22.02 0.46
C ILE A 378 9.55 -23.15 -0.36
N ILE A 379 10.32 -24.20 -0.64
CA ILE A 379 9.78 -25.44 -1.22
C ILE A 379 9.59 -26.43 -0.08
N PHE A 380 8.37 -26.90 0.11
CA PHE A 380 8.02 -27.88 1.14
C PHE A 380 7.01 -28.89 0.59
N ASN A 381 7.30 -30.18 0.73
CA ASN A 381 6.49 -31.27 0.19
C ASN A 381 6.12 -31.08 -1.30
N GLY A 382 7.09 -30.62 -2.12
CA GLY A 382 6.90 -30.39 -3.56
C GLY A 382 6.05 -29.17 -3.93
N ARG A 383 5.59 -28.38 -2.95
CA ARG A 383 4.80 -27.16 -3.16
C ARG A 383 5.61 -25.91 -2.80
N LYS A 384 5.29 -24.78 -3.46
CA LYS A 384 5.88 -23.47 -3.15
C LYS A 384 5.10 -22.78 -2.05
N PHE A 385 5.83 -22.21 -1.10
CA PHE A 385 5.32 -21.37 -0.02
C PHE A 385 6.13 -20.08 0.05
N LYS A 386 5.63 -19.07 0.75
CA LYS A 386 6.37 -17.87 1.13
C LYS A 386 6.47 -17.79 2.64
N SER A 387 7.61 -17.32 3.15
CA SER A 387 7.74 -17.02 4.58
C SER A 387 6.80 -15.88 4.95
N TYR A 388 6.15 -16.01 6.09
CA TYR A 388 5.24 -15.01 6.63
C TYR A 388 5.40 -14.97 8.14
N ARG A 389 5.58 -13.77 8.71
CA ARG A 389 5.74 -13.64 10.16
C ARG A 389 5.03 -12.41 10.71
N GLY A 390 4.59 -12.53 11.96
CA GLY A 390 4.07 -11.40 12.74
C GLY A 390 5.17 -10.42 13.10
N MET A 391 4.86 -9.14 13.14
CA MET A 391 5.80 -8.12 13.61
C MET A 391 6.17 -8.30 15.08
N GLY A 392 5.32 -9.02 15.87
CA GLY A 392 5.62 -9.45 17.24
C GLY A 392 6.30 -10.83 17.36
N SER A 393 6.73 -11.44 16.25
CA SER A 393 7.54 -12.65 16.30
C SER A 393 8.95 -12.33 16.75
N LEU A 394 9.63 -13.32 17.36
CA LEU A 394 10.98 -13.12 17.87
C LEU A 394 11.94 -12.64 16.79
N GLU A 395 11.87 -13.23 15.60
CA GLU A 395 12.72 -12.89 14.48
C GLU A 395 12.47 -11.46 13.95
N ALA A 396 11.23 -11.00 13.94
CA ALA A 396 10.90 -9.64 13.55
C ALA A 396 11.36 -8.62 14.61
N MET A 397 11.19 -8.96 15.90
CA MET A 397 11.62 -8.12 17.03
C MET A 397 13.16 -7.94 17.04
N GLN A 398 13.91 -8.99 16.74
CA GLN A 398 15.37 -8.92 16.60
C GLN A 398 15.84 -8.00 15.46
N LYS A 399 15.05 -7.85 14.40
CA LYS A 399 15.34 -6.96 13.27
C LYS A 399 14.95 -5.51 13.49
N GLY A 400 14.19 -5.20 14.58
CA GLY A 400 13.85 -3.82 14.93
C GLY A 400 12.38 -3.54 15.22
N SER A 401 11.47 -4.54 15.18
CA SER A 401 10.04 -4.30 15.44
C SER A 401 9.64 -4.36 16.93
N LYS A 402 10.60 -4.53 17.86
CA LYS A 402 10.35 -4.60 19.29
C LYS A 402 9.68 -3.33 19.86
N ASP A 403 9.92 -2.16 19.28
CA ASP A 403 9.29 -0.89 19.64
C ASP A 403 7.77 -0.88 19.40
N ARG A 404 7.26 -1.61 18.41
CA ARG A 404 5.83 -1.76 18.15
C ARG A 404 5.09 -2.31 19.38
N TYR A 405 5.79 -3.13 20.18
CA TYR A 405 5.28 -3.81 21.37
C TYR A 405 5.82 -3.22 22.68
N PHE A 406 6.37 -2.00 22.62
CA PHE A 406 6.92 -1.28 23.78
C PHE A 406 8.05 -2.03 24.50
N GLN A 407 8.84 -2.80 23.75
CA GLN A 407 9.99 -3.59 24.25
C GLN A 407 11.32 -3.11 23.68
N ASP A 408 11.39 -1.88 23.20
CA ASP A 408 12.55 -1.27 22.55
C ASP A 408 13.78 -1.14 23.46
N VAL A 409 13.58 -1.03 24.75
CA VAL A 409 14.66 -0.93 25.77
C VAL A 409 15.26 -2.27 26.16
N GLU A 410 14.68 -3.41 25.77
CA GLU A 410 15.19 -4.74 26.12
C GLU A 410 16.14 -5.24 25.02
N ASP A 411 17.41 -5.47 25.39
CA ASP A 411 18.44 -5.94 24.47
C ASP A 411 18.68 -7.46 24.56
N ASP A 412 18.28 -8.10 25.66
CA ASP A 412 18.39 -9.55 25.82
C ASP A 412 17.21 -10.24 25.10
N VAL A 413 17.51 -10.88 23.98
CA VAL A 413 16.53 -11.62 23.16
C VAL A 413 15.73 -12.65 24.00
N LYS A 414 16.34 -13.24 25.03
CA LYS A 414 15.66 -14.23 25.88
C LYS A 414 14.62 -13.63 26.80
N LYS A 415 14.62 -12.31 26.97
CA LYS A 415 13.65 -11.58 27.79
C LYS A 415 12.53 -10.94 26.99
N LEU A 416 12.61 -10.94 25.65
CA LEU A 416 11.52 -10.50 24.81
C LEU A 416 10.31 -11.41 24.97
N VAL A 417 9.13 -10.80 25.03
CA VAL A 417 7.84 -11.50 25.10
C VAL A 417 7.16 -11.39 23.73
N PRO A 418 7.23 -12.41 22.85
CA PRO A 418 6.66 -12.35 21.53
C PRO A 418 5.12 -12.40 21.57
N GLU A 419 4.50 -11.57 20.79
CA GLU A 419 3.04 -11.53 20.53
C GLU A 419 2.70 -11.92 19.10
N GLY A 420 3.53 -12.74 18.47
CA GLY A 420 3.35 -13.23 17.11
C GLY A 420 4.26 -14.41 16.82
N ILE A 421 3.94 -15.11 15.75
CA ILE A 421 4.68 -16.29 15.28
C ILE A 421 5.27 -16.09 13.89
N ALA A 422 6.27 -16.89 13.56
CA ALA A 422 6.74 -17.10 12.18
C ALA A 422 6.03 -18.31 11.57
N ALA A 423 5.62 -18.18 10.32
CA ALA A 423 4.85 -19.19 9.59
C ALA A 423 5.22 -19.18 8.10
N ARG A 424 4.58 -20.01 7.32
CA ARG A 424 4.59 -19.99 5.86
C ARG A 424 3.16 -19.95 5.32
N VAL A 425 2.98 -19.32 4.17
CA VAL A 425 1.71 -19.31 3.45
C VAL A 425 1.89 -19.89 2.05
N PRO A 426 0.88 -20.53 1.46
CA PRO A 426 0.95 -21.01 0.09
C PRO A 426 1.32 -19.88 -0.88
N PHE A 427 2.14 -20.19 -1.88
CA PHE A 427 2.43 -19.28 -2.99
C PHE A 427 1.17 -19.12 -3.86
N LYS A 428 0.79 -17.88 -4.16
CA LYS A 428 -0.48 -17.53 -4.81
C LYS A 428 -0.34 -16.94 -6.22
N GLY A 429 0.86 -16.94 -6.80
CA GLY A 429 1.10 -16.29 -8.09
C GLY A 429 1.24 -14.78 -7.97
N SER A 430 0.83 -14.04 -9.00
CA SER A 430 0.93 -12.58 -9.05
C SER A 430 -0.10 -11.89 -8.16
N LEU A 431 0.26 -10.70 -7.65
CA LEU A 431 -0.69 -9.86 -6.93
C LEU A 431 -1.94 -9.54 -7.76
N TYR A 432 -1.76 -9.30 -9.06
CA TYR A 432 -2.86 -9.01 -9.98
C TYR A 432 -3.95 -10.09 -9.94
N GLU A 433 -3.56 -11.37 -10.02
CA GLU A 433 -4.52 -12.49 -9.99
C GLU A 433 -5.27 -12.55 -8.66
N VAL A 434 -4.56 -12.35 -7.54
CA VAL A 434 -5.18 -12.35 -6.20
C VAL A 434 -6.14 -11.17 -6.04
N ILE A 435 -5.73 -9.95 -6.40
CA ILE A 435 -6.59 -8.76 -6.34
C ILE A 435 -7.80 -8.90 -7.26
N TYR A 436 -7.63 -9.47 -8.46
CA TYR A 436 -8.74 -9.71 -9.38
C TYR A 436 -9.83 -10.58 -8.74
N GLN A 437 -9.44 -11.69 -8.08
CA GLN A 437 -10.38 -12.56 -7.37
C GLN A 437 -11.04 -11.87 -6.17
N MET A 438 -10.25 -11.13 -5.37
CA MET A 438 -10.78 -10.39 -4.21
C MET A 438 -11.77 -9.30 -4.63
N VAL A 439 -11.45 -8.53 -5.64
CA VAL A 439 -12.34 -7.50 -6.21
C VAL A 439 -13.59 -8.13 -6.83
N GLY A 440 -13.45 -9.26 -7.52
CA GLY A 440 -14.58 -10.00 -8.08
C GLY A 440 -15.57 -10.43 -7.00
N GLY A 441 -15.09 -11.06 -5.94
CA GLY A 441 -15.93 -11.46 -4.80
C GLY A 441 -16.54 -10.26 -4.06
N PHE A 442 -15.78 -9.17 -3.90
CA PHE A 442 -16.28 -7.94 -3.28
C PHE A 442 -17.44 -7.32 -4.10
N ARG A 443 -17.27 -7.23 -5.43
CA ARG A 443 -18.31 -6.75 -6.35
C ARG A 443 -19.56 -7.63 -6.31
N ALA A 444 -19.39 -8.96 -6.24
CA ALA A 444 -20.51 -9.88 -6.10
C ALA A 444 -21.29 -9.62 -4.81
N GLY A 445 -20.60 -9.44 -3.68
CA GLY A 445 -21.23 -9.09 -2.40
C GLY A 445 -22.02 -7.79 -2.45
N MET A 446 -21.46 -6.73 -3.07
CA MET A 446 -22.17 -5.48 -3.30
C MET A 446 -23.42 -5.69 -4.16
N GLY A 447 -23.32 -6.47 -5.23
CA GLY A 447 -24.46 -6.81 -6.08
C GLY A 447 -25.59 -7.52 -5.32
N TYR A 448 -25.26 -8.51 -4.48
CA TYR A 448 -26.24 -9.18 -3.62
C TYR A 448 -26.90 -8.25 -2.59
N CYS A 449 -26.18 -7.24 -2.11
CA CYS A 449 -26.71 -6.25 -1.17
C CYS A 449 -27.44 -5.07 -1.86
N GLY A 450 -27.45 -4.99 -3.18
CA GLY A 450 -28.03 -3.88 -3.94
C GLY A 450 -27.28 -2.57 -3.79
N ALA A 451 -25.98 -2.61 -3.43
CA ALA A 451 -25.17 -1.43 -3.18
C ALA A 451 -24.41 -0.98 -4.43
N HIS A 452 -24.61 0.27 -4.88
CA HIS A 452 -23.90 0.85 -6.04
C HIS A 452 -22.49 1.32 -5.69
N ASN A 453 -22.26 1.66 -4.42
CA ASN A 453 -21.00 2.21 -3.90
C ASN A 453 -20.78 1.77 -2.44
N ILE A 454 -19.63 2.14 -1.88
CA ILE A 454 -19.23 1.80 -0.51
C ILE A 454 -20.22 2.37 0.54
N GLU A 455 -20.69 3.60 0.38
CA GLU A 455 -21.62 4.24 1.33
C GLU A 455 -22.96 3.51 1.41
N GLU A 456 -23.45 3.02 0.28
CA GLU A 456 -24.67 2.20 0.25
C GLU A 456 -24.44 0.84 0.91
N LEU A 457 -23.25 0.23 0.73
CA LEU A 457 -22.91 -1.02 1.39
C LEU A 457 -22.88 -0.91 2.92
N HIS A 458 -22.55 0.26 3.49
CA HIS A 458 -22.63 0.51 4.94
C HIS A 458 -24.05 0.38 5.49
N LYS A 459 -25.07 0.41 4.65
CA LYS A 459 -26.49 0.23 5.05
C LYS A 459 -26.94 -1.22 5.01
N ALA A 460 -26.10 -2.14 4.55
CA ALA A 460 -26.42 -3.57 4.46
C ALA A 460 -26.66 -4.16 5.86
N ARG A 461 -27.59 -5.09 5.93
CA ARG A 461 -28.00 -5.72 7.18
C ARG A 461 -27.28 -7.06 7.37
N PHE A 462 -27.05 -7.40 8.62
CA PHE A 462 -26.42 -8.66 9.00
C PHE A 462 -27.44 -9.60 9.66
N THR A 463 -27.21 -10.90 9.52
CA THR A 463 -27.79 -11.94 10.35
C THR A 463 -26.70 -12.63 11.13
N ARG A 464 -26.95 -12.90 12.42
CA ARG A 464 -26.04 -13.71 13.23
C ARG A 464 -26.27 -15.19 12.89
N ILE A 465 -25.18 -15.94 12.78
CA ILE A 465 -25.21 -17.39 12.51
C ILE A 465 -24.57 -18.17 13.65
N THR A 466 -24.86 -19.47 13.69
CA THR A 466 -24.28 -20.42 14.64
C THR A 466 -23.08 -21.15 14.02
N ASN A 467 -22.35 -21.95 14.81
CA ASN A 467 -21.31 -22.83 14.28
C ASN A 467 -21.82 -23.76 13.17
N ALA A 468 -23.08 -24.22 13.26
CA ALA A 468 -23.72 -24.99 12.19
C ALA A 468 -23.89 -24.16 10.90
N GLY A 469 -24.28 -22.88 11.04
CA GLY A 469 -24.36 -21.95 9.91
C GLY A 469 -22.98 -21.65 9.29
N VAL A 470 -21.90 -21.66 10.08
CA VAL A 470 -20.53 -21.56 9.52
C VAL A 470 -20.21 -22.80 8.67
N GLN A 471 -20.52 -24.01 9.15
CA GLN A 471 -20.34 -25.23 8.38
C GLN A 471 -21.16 -25.22 7.07
N GLU A 472 -22.43 -24.82 7.15
CA GLU A 472 -23.31 -24.68 5.98
C GLU A 472 -22.76 -23.67 4.96
N SER A 473 -22.03 -22.64 5.40
CA SER A 473 -21.45 -21.60 4.54
C SER A 473 -20.22 -22.07 3.75
N HIS A 474 -19.64 -23.21 4.12
CA HIS A 474 -18.51 -23.84 3.41
C HIS A 474 -18.97 -25.07 2.64
N PRO A 475 -18.27 -25.48 1.56
CA PRO A 475 -18.52 -26.77 0.93
C PRO A 475 -18.48 -27.90 1.96
N HIS A 476 -19.57 -28.63 2.09
CA HIS A 476 -19.73 -29.74 3.05
C HIS A 476 -20.31 -30.99 2.34
N ASP A 477 -20.12 -32.15 2.94
CA ASP A 477 -20.59 -33.43 2.45
C ASP A 477 -20.13 -33.81 1.03
N VAL A 478 -19.02 -33.21 0.57
CA VAL A 478 -18.39 -33.48 -0.73
C VAL A 478 -16.88 -33.56 -0.61
N ALA A 479 -16.26 -34.34 -1.50
CA ALA A 479 -14.81 -34.35 -1.69
C ALA A 479 -14.44 -33.29 -2.76
N ILE A 480 -13.59 -32.34 -2.42
CA ILE A 480 -13.12 -31.34 -3.38
C ILE A 480 -12.15 -32.04 -4.34
N THR A 481 -12.50 -32.09 -5.62
CA THR A 481 -11.64 -32.66 -6.66
C THR A 481 -10.78 -31.62 -7.36
N GLN A 482 -11.21 -30.35 -7.34
CA GLN A 482 -10.47 -29.23 -7.88
C GLN A 482 -10.74 -27.98 -7.04
N GLU A 483 -9.69 -27.35 -6.55
CA GLU A 483 -9.79 -26.09 -5.81
C GLU A 483 -10.17 -24.94 -6.74
N ALA A 484 -10.97 -24.00 -6.25
CA ALA A 484 -11.25 -22.76 -6.95
C ALA A 484 -10.13 -21.72 -6.65
N PRO A 485 -9.83 -20.80 -7.59
CA PRO A 485 -8.76 -19.82 -7.39
C PRO A 485 -9.00 -18.88 -6.18
N ASN A 486 -10.24 -18.76 -5.73
CA ASN A 486 -10.66 -17.92 -4.61
C ASN A 486 -11.12 -18.68 -3.37
N TYR A 487 -11.03 -20.01 -3.40
CA TYR A 487 -11.39 -20.85 -2.27
C TYR A 487 -10.44 -22.04 -2.12
N SER A 488 -9.77 -22.13 -0.98
CA SER A 488 -9.03 -23.31 -0.52
C SER A 488 -9.42 -23.61 0.93
N ARG A 489 -9.56 -24.89 1.29
CA ARG A 489 -9.51 -25.28 2.70
C ARG A 489 -8.05 -25.19 3.12
N GLY A 490 -7.74 -24.31 4.09
CA GLY A 490 -6.41 -24.29 4.71
C GLY A 490 -6.09 -25.71 5.25
N GLU A 491 -4.89 -26.20 4.95
CA GLU A 491 -4.33 -27.42 5.56
C GLU A 491 -4.09 -27.21 7.04
#